data_248331409dedbf95a922da7fc3f6f3cc
#
_entry.id   248331409dedbf95a922da7fc3f6f3cc
#
_cell.length_a   1.000
_cell.length_b   1.000
_cell.length_c   1.000
_cell.angle_alpha   90.00
_cell.angle_beta   90.00
_cell.angle_gamma   90.00
#
_symmetry.space_group_name_H-M   'P 1'
#
loop_
_entity.id
_entity.type
_entity.pdbx_description
1 polymer ?
#
loop_
_entity_poly.entity_id
_entity_poly.type
_entity_poly.pdbx_seq_one_letter_code
_entity_poly.pdbx_strand_id
1 'polypeptide(L)'
;MRIFLLVITLFICSSCIARDPSVVLNGERFTVELAETREKQALGLMFRDSMPDDHGMLFVFPGEGKRSFWMKNTRIALDIFYFDQNLALVSVAEHAAPCRTARCPSYPSEGPAKYVLELNAGKAAELNVKAGDVLELHLD
;
A
#
# COMPACT_ATOMS: atom_id res chain seq x y z
N MET A 1 -38.38 49.95 -26.89
CA MET A 1 -38.18 49.18 -25.69
C MET A 1 -37.26 47.96 -26.07
N ARG A 2 -35.94 48.09 -25.81
CA ARG A 2 -34.93 47.07 -26.19
C ARG A 2 -34.71 46.17 -24.99
N ILE A 3 -35.10 44.88 -25.12
CA ILE A 3 -34.89 43.82 -24.12
C ILE A 3 -33.47 43.32 -24.30
N PHE A 4 -32.58 43.58 -23.33
CA PHE A 4 -31.25 42.99 -23.25
C PHE A 4 -31.40 41.60 -22.61
N LEU A 5 -31.20 40.53 -23.42
CA LEU A 5 -31.10 39.16 -22.91
C LEU A 5 -29.72 38.99 -22.30
N LEU A 6 -29.65 38.87 -20.98
CA LEU A 6 -28.43 38.56 -20.23
C LEU A 6 -28.20 37.01 -20.32
N VAL A 7 -27.26 36.60 -21.15
CA VAL A 7 -26.83 35.20 -21.21
C VAL A 7 -25.85 34.96 -20.07
N ILE A 8 -26.32 34.30 -19.00
CA ILE A 8 -25.46 33.84 -17.90
C ILE A 8 -24.81 32.54 -18.35
N THR A 9 -23.53 32.61 -18.72
CA THR A 9 -22.70 31.43 -19.01
C THR A 9 -22.30 30.79 -17.67
N LEU A 10 -22.91 29.64 -17.34
CA LEU A 10 -22.55 28.84 -16.16
C LEU A 10 -21.22 28.12 -16.45
N PHE A 11 -20.13 28.62 -15.87
CA PHE A 11 -18.85 27.95 -15.89
C PHE A 11 -18.92 26.77 -14.92
N ILE A 12 -19.13 25.55 -15.46
CA ILE A 12 -19.00 24.31 -14.68
C ILE A 12 -17.50 24.06 -14.47
N CYS A 13 -16.98 24.46 -13.31
CA CYS A 13 -15.63 24.14 -12.90
C CYS A 13 -15.61 22.64 -12.58
N SER A 14 -15.14 21.83 -13.53
CA SER A 14 -14.91 20.38 -13.31
C SER A 14 -13.69 20.26 -12.38
N SER A 15 -13.94 20.18 -11.08
CA SER A 15 -12.89 19.90 -10.11
C SER A 15 -12.35 18.51 -10.40
N CYS A 16 -11.13 18.43 -10.91
CA CYS A 16 -10.37 17.17 -11.01
C CYS A 16 -10.04 16.75 -9.57
N ILE A 17 -10.85 15.89 -8.98
CA ILE A 17 -10.55 15.28 -7.68
C ILE A 17 -9.45 14.27 -7.96
N ALA A 18 -8.21 14.60 -7.60
CA ALA A 18 -7.14 13.62 -7.54
C ALA A 18 -7.57 12.52 -6.56
N ARG A 19 -7.60 11.28 -7.00
CA ARG A 19 -7.89 10.15 -6.13
C ARG A 19 -6.60 9.74 -5.44
N ASP A 20 -6.69 9.42 -4.14
CA ASP A 20 -5.55 8.87 -3.42
C ASP A 20 -5.17 7.51 -4.04
N PRO A 21 -3.84 7.21 -4.12
CA PRO A 21 -3.38 5.92 -4.60
C PRO A 21 -4.04 4.79 -3.81
N SER A 22 -4.45 3.74 -4.52
CA SER A 22 -5.10 2.59 -3.88
C SER A 22 -4.75 1.30 -4.58
N VAL A 23 -4.96 0.20 -3.89
CA VAL A 23 -4.80 -1.15 -4.39
C VAL A 23 -6.06 -1.96 -4.12
N VAL A 24 -6.31 -3.01 -4.92
CA VAL A 24 -7.37 -3.99 -4.65
C VAL A 24 -6.73 -5.38 -4.56
N LEU A 25 -7.03 -6.09 -3.48
CA LEU A 25 -6.59 -7.46 -3.27
C LEU A 25 -7.79 -8.30 -2.84
N ASN A 26 -8.07 -9.36 -3.61
CA ASN A 26 -9.22 -10.24 -3.40
C ASN A 26 -10.56 -9.50 -3.21
N GLY A 27 -10.76 -8.40 -4.00
CA GLY A 27 -11.99 -7.61 -4.02
C GLY A 27 -12.07 -6.52 -2.95
N GLU A 28 -11.13 -6.44 -2.01
CA GLU A 28 -11.07 -5.39 -1.00
C GLU A 28 -10.09 -4.29 -1.42
N ARG A 29 -10.52 -3.03 -1.28
CA ARG A 29 -9.74 -1.84 -1.64
C ARG A 29 -9.06 -1.24 -0.42
N PHE A 30 -7.78 -0.91 -0.58
CA PHE A 30 -6.98 -0.20 0.41
C PHE A 30 -6.40 1.08 -0.19
N THR A 31 -6.57 2.20 0.48
CA THR A 31 -5.81 3.41 0.18
C THR A 31 -4.37 3.18 0.61
N VAL A 32 -3.39 3.57 -0.20
CA VAL A 32 -1.99 3.32 0.11
C VAL A 32 -1.12 4.56 0.01
N GLU A 33 -0.15 4.64 0.90
CA GLU A 33 0.98 5.53 0.74
C GLU A 33 2.04 4.85 -0.13
N LEU A 34 2.66 5.60 -1.04
CA LEU A 34 3.69 5.06 -1.94
C LEU A 34 5.09 5.27 -1.36
N ALA A 35 5.83 4.18 -1.19
CA ALA A 35 7.24 4.18 -0.82
C ALA A 35 8.10 3.81 -2.03
N GLU A 36 8.44 4.82 -2.85
CA GLU A 36 9.17 4.67 -4.11
C GLU A 36 10.61 5.15 -4.02
N THR A 37 10.96 5.94 -2.99
CA THR A 37 12.31 6.41 -2.76
C THR A 37 12.98 5.60 -1.64
N ARG A 38 14.32 5.58 -1.63
CA ARG A 38 15.08 4.88 -0.58
C ARG A 38 14.74 5.39 0.82
N GLU A 39 14.53 6.69 0.96
CA GLU A 39 14.18 7.35 2.23
C GLU A 39 12.81 6.89 2.72
N LYS A 40 11.80 6.88 1.84
CA LYS A 40 10.45 6.40 2.18
C LYS A 40 10.46 4.90 2.50
N GLN A 41 11.20 4.10 1.73
CA GLN A 41 11.34 2.67 1.95
C GLN A 41 12.05 2.36 3.28
N ALA A 42 13.07 3.14 3.65
CA ALA A 42 13.75 2.99 4.92
C ALA A 42 12.88 3.40 6.12
N LEU A 43 12.05 4.43 5.98
CA LEU A 43 11.14 4.88 7.02
C LEU A 43 9.93 3.94 7.19
N GLY A 44 9.32 3.53 6.08
CA GLY A 44 8.11 2.70 6.12
C GLY A 44 7.05 3.25 7.07
N LEU A 45 6.43 2.36 7.85
CA LEU A 45 5.42 2.67 8.85
C LEU A 45 5.99 2.90 10.27
N MET A 46 7.30 3.22 10.38
CA MET A 46 7.93 3.47 11.68
C MET A 46 7.23 4.59 12.44
N PHE A 47 7.21 4.47 13.76
CA PHE A 47 6.72 5.45 14.74
C PHE A 47 5.22 5.72 14.72
N ARG A 48 4.43 4.99 13.93
CA ARG A 48 2.97 5.12 13.89
C ARG A 48 2.33 4.31 15.00
N ASP A 49 1.39 4.91 15.70
CA ASP A 49 0.68 4.26 16.81
C ASP A 49 -0.56 3.48 16.34
N SER A 50 -1.11 3.84 15.17
CA SER A 50 -2.24 3.17 14.55
C SER A 50 -2.26 3.41 13.03
N MET A 51 -3.03 2.60 12.32
CA MET A 51 -3.34 2.78 10.90
C MET A 51 -4.81 2.37 10.67
N PRO A 52 -5.57 3.14 9.87
CA PRO A 52 -6.94 2.76 9.49
C PRO A 52 -6.97 1.38 8.85
N ASP A 53 -8.09 0.68 9.00
CA ASP A 53 -8.21 -0.72 8.58
C ASP A 53 -8.23 -0.91 7.06
N ASP A 54 -8.62 0.13 6.33
CA ASP A 54 -8.65 0.25 4.87
C ASP A 54 -7.42 0.99 4.30
N HIS A 55 -6.33 1.08 5.09
CA HIS A 55 -5.12 1.81 4.72
C HIS A 55 -3.89 0.92 4.79
N GLY A 56 -2.86 1.26 3.99
CA GLY A 56 -1.58 0.56 3.97
C GLY A 56 -0.46 1.37 3.34
N MET A 57 0.68 0.70 3.15
CA MET A 57 1.81 1.27 2.42
C MET A 57 2.26 0.30 1.34
N LEU A 58 2.40 0.82 0.10
CA LEU A 58 2.91 0.07 -1.03
C LEU A 58 4.34 0.51 -1.34
N PHE A 59 5.26 -0.42 -1.22
CA PHE A 59 6.67 -0.26 -1.59
C PHE A 59 6.83 -0.69 -3.04
N VAL A 60 7.39 0.19 -3.87
CA VAL A 60 7.63 -0.06 -5.29
C VAL A 60 9.12 -0.04 -5.54
N PHE A 61 9.68 -1.17 -5.95
CA PHE A 61 11.10 -1.30 -6.25
C PHE A 61 11.36 -1.23 -7.76
N PRO A 62 12.54 -0.75 -8.20
CA PRO A 62 12.86 -0.64 -9.63
C PRO A 62 12.83 -1.98 -10.38
N GLY A 63 13.17 -3.08 -9.70
CA GLY A 63 13.20 -4.43 -10.27
C GLY A 63 12.86 -5.49 -9.25
N GLU A 64 12.71 -6.72 -9.72
CA GLU A 64 12.54 -7.89 -8.87
C GLU A 64 13.82 -8.26 -8.12
N GLY A 65 13.65 -8.81 -6.94
CA GLY A 65 14.72 -9.38 -6.13
C GLY A 65 14.19 -9.91 -4.81
N LYS A 66 14.97 -10.71 -4.13
CA LYS A 66 14.67 -11.12 -2.77
C LYS A 66 14.53 -9.87 -1.90
N ARG A 67 13.42 -9.76 -1.19
CA ARG A 67 13.15 -8.66 -0.26
C ARG A 67 13.20 -9.18 1.15
N SER A 68 13.62 -8.32 2.07
CA SER A 68 13.60 -8.64 3.49
C SER A 68 13.21 -7.38 4.26
N PHE A 69 12.16 -7.49 5.04
CA PHE A 69 11.62 -6.40 5.85
C PHE A 69 11.91 -6.66 7.32
N TRP A 70 11.88 -5.62 8.12
CA TRP A 70 11.99 -5.69 9.57
C TRP A 70 10.96 -4.74 10.21
N MET A 71 10.65 -5.00 11.45
CA MET A 71 9.68 -4.20 12.21
C MET A 71 10.36 -3.18 13.15
N LYS A 72 11.59 -2.79 12.82
CA LYS A 72 12.36 -1.81 13.62
C LYS A 72 11.56 -0.51 13.76
N ASN A 73 11.40 -0.04 15.01
CA ASN A 73 10.64 1.17 15.33
C ASN A 73 9.18 1.18 14.83
N THR A 74 8.66 0.08 14.33
CA THR A 74 7.26 -0.08 13.96
C THR A 74 6.48 -0.49 15.20
N ARG A 75 5.40 0.23 15.52
CA ARG A 75 4.66 0.10 16.76
C ARG A 75 3.37 -0.70 16.62
N ILE A 76 2.93 -0.93 15.39
CA ILE A 76 1.74 -1.71 15.03
C ILE A 76 2.17 -3.04 14.39
N ALA A 77 1.43 -4.11 14.68
CA ALA A 77 1.65 -5.39 14.00
C ALA A 77 1.13 -5.32 12.56
N LEU A 78 1.87 -5.92 11.62
CA LEU A 78 1.57 -5.86 10.19
C LEU A 78 1.53 -7.24 9.55
N ASP A 79 0.75 -7.37 8.47
CA ASP A 79 0.93 -8.41 7.47
C ASP A 79 1.72 -7.81 6.29
N ILE A 80 2.77 -8.49 5.84
CA ILE A 80 3.69 -8.03 4.80
C ILE A 80 3.53 -8.94 3.59
N PHE A 81 2.94 -8.42 2.52
CA PHE A 81 2.63 -9.15 1.29
C PHE A 81 3.68 -8.86 0.22
N TYR A 82 4.26 -9.89 -0.34
CA TYR A 82 5.29 -9.80 -1.39
C TYR A 82 4.71 -10.19 -2.73
N PHE A 83 4.80 -9.31 -3.73
CA PHE A 83 4.30 -9.52 -5.09
C PHE A 83 5.43 -9.44 -6.10
N ASP A 84 5.37 -10.30 -7.11
CA ASP A 84 6.31 -10.29 -8.24
C ASP A 84 6.09 -9.10 -9.21
N GLN A 85 6.82 -9.06 -10.30
CA GLN A 85 6.67 -8.00 -11.32
C GLN A 85 5.32 -8.05 -12.05
N ASN A 86 4.63 -9.19 -12.05
CA ASN A 86 3.31 -9.37 -12.62
C ASN A 86 2.18 -9.12 -11.60
N LEU A 87 2.54 -8.60 -10.42
CA LEU A 87 1.61 -8.36 -9.30
C LEU A 87 0.99 -9.64 -8.72
N ALA A 88 1.56 -10.80 -8.98
CA ALA A 88 1.13 -12.04 -8.37
C ALA A 88 1.76 -12.22 -6.98
N LEU A 89 0.95 -12.64 -6.00
CA LEU A 89 1.40 -12.87 -4.63
C LEU A 89 2.40 -14.01 -4.57
N VAL A 90 3.60 -13.71 -4.07
CA VAL A 90 4.70 -14.67 -3.87
C VAL A 90 4.64 -15.31 -2.49
N SER A 91 4.50 -14.47 -1.46
CA SER A 91 4.44 -14.90 -0.06
C SER A 91 3.89 -13.81 0.84
N VAL A 92 3.50 -14.17 2.06
CA VAL A 92 3.07 -13.25 3.12
C VAL A 92 3.82 -13.58 4.40
N ALA A 93 4.32 -12.54 5.07
CA ALA A 93 4.72 -12.64 6.48
C ALA A 93 3.56 -12.14 7.33
N GLU A 94 2.81 -13.05 7.93
CA GLU A 94 1.66 -12.73 8.75
C GLU A 94 2.07 -12.35 10.18
N HIS A 95 1.34 -11.41 10.78
CA HIS A 95 1.50 -11.00 12.17
C HIS A 95 2.94 -10.61 12.54
N ALA A 96 3.64 -9.89 11.64
CA ALA A 96 4.95 -9.34 11.94
C ALA A 96 4.83 -8.43 13.17
N ALA A 97 5.50 -8.81 14.25
CA ALA A 97 5.34 -8.16 15.55
C ALA A 97 6.14 -6.84 15.65
N PRO A 98 5.62 -5.81 16.34
CA PRO A 98 6.37 -4.61 16.65
C PRO A 98 7.73 -4.90 17.27
N CYS A 99 8.76 -4.15 16.86
CA CYS A 99 10.10 -4.33 17.40
C CYS A 99 10.77 -2.99 17.73
N ARG A 100 11.17 -2.84 19.01
CA ARG A 100 11.85 -1.63 19.53
C ARG A 100 13.27 -1.92 19.99
N THR A 101 13.75 -3.16 19.84
CA THR A 101 15.07 -3.57 20.30
C THR A 101 16.16 -3.28 19.26
N ALA A 102 17.42 -3.47 19.63
CA ALA A 102 18.53 -3.35 18.70
C ALA A 102 18.55 -4.50 17.68
N ARG A 103 17.98 -5.65 18.01
CA ARG A 103 17.92 -6.86 17.18
C ARG A 103 16.47 -7.19 16.84
N CYS A 104 16.02 -6.76 15.67
CA CYS A 104 14.70 -7.09 15.16
C CYS A 104 14.77 -8.31 14.23
N PRO A 105 13.77 -9.20 14.28
CA PRO A 105 13.64 -10.26 13.30
C PRO A 105 13.54 -9.72 11.89
N SER A 106 13.97 -10.53 10.93
CA SER A 106 13.84 -10.26 9.50
C SER A 106 12.72 -11.12 8.93
N TYR A 107 11.94 -10.53 8.06
CA TYR A 107 10.81 -11.16 7.35
C TYR A 107 11.15 -11.21 5.85
N PRO A 108 11.82 -12.27 5.37
CA PRO A 108 12.21 -12.38 3.96
C PRO A 108 11.05 -12.83 3.08
N SER A 109 11.05 -12.40 1.81
CA SER A 109 10.20 -12.98 0.78
C SER A 109 10.66 -14.40 0.44
N GLU A 110 9.74 -15.32 0.15
CA GLU A 110 10.08 -16.68 -0.29
C GLU A 110 10.67 -16.71 -1.72
N GLY A 111 10.27 -15.75 -2.55
CA GLY A 111 10.76 -15.58 -3.92
C GLY A 111 11.10 -14.13 -4.25
N PRO A 112 11.51 -13.84 -5.51
CA PRO A 112 11.72 -12.47 -5.98
C PRO A 112 10.42 -11.66 -5.88
N ALA A 113 10.52 -10.40 -5.42
CA ALA A 113 9.40 -9.49 -5.33
C ALA A 113 9.79 -8.10 -5.84
N LYS A 114 8.87 -7.44 -6.51
CA LYS A 114 8.98 -6.05 -6.98
C LYS A 114 8.13 -5.10 -6.16
N TYR A 115 6.99 -5.58 -5.67
CA TYR A 115 6.07 -4.79 -4.84
C TYR A 115 5.93 -5.45 -3.47
N VAL A 116 5.82 -4.62 -2.45
CA VAL A 116 5.53 -5.10 -1.09
C VAL A 116 4.41 -4.24 -0.53
N LEU A 117 3.34 -4.88 -0.05
CA LEU A 117 2.21 -4.21 0.58
C LEU A 117 2.22 -4.51 2.08
N GLU A 118 2.21 -3.47 2.89
CA GLU A 118 2.02 -3.59 4.34
C GLU A 118 0.61 -3.17 4.70
N LEU A 119 -0.12 -4.05 5.39
CA LEU A 119 -1.46 -3.82 5.95
C LEU A 119 -1.45 -4.15 7.45
N ASN A 120 -2.49 -3.75 8.16
CA ASN A 120 -2.69 -4.20 9.55
C ASN A 120 -2.66 -5.73 9.64
N ALA A 121 -2.08 -6.25 10.71
CA ALA A 121 -2.02 -7.69 10.96
C ALA A 121 -3.43 -8.32 11.01
N GLY A 122 -3.56 -9.51 10.41
CA GLY A 122 -4.83 -10.23 10.27
C GLY A 122 -5.49 -10.07 8.90
N LYS A 123 -5.06 -9.12 8.07
CA LYS A 123 -5.63 -8.91 6.74
C LYS A 123 -5.41 -10.08 5.79
N ALA A 124 -4.28 -10.78 5.90
CA ALA A 124 -4.04 -11.97 5.09
C ALA A 124 -5.09 -13.06 5.31
N ALA A 125 -5.45 -13.30 6.58
CA ALA A 125 -6.49 -14.26 6.94
C ALA A 125 -7.88 -13.77 6.55
N GLU A 126 -8.23 -12.50 6.78
CA GLU A 126 -9.52 -11.89 6.39
C GLU A 126 -9.75 -11.99 4.89
N LEU A 127 -8.74 -11.69 4.07
CA LEU A 127 -8.79 -11.75 2.62
C LEU A 127 -8.66 -13.18 2.07
N ASN A 128 -8.34 -14.16 2.93
CA ASN A 128 -8.10 -15.55 2.53
C ASN A 128 -7.10 -15.65 1.35
N VAL A 129 -6.01 -14.90 1.41
CA VAL A 129 -5.03 -14.79 0.32
C VAL A 129 -4.29 -16.11 0.09
N LYS A 130 -3.91 -16.32 -1.16
CA LYS A 130 -3.14 -17.49 -1.61
C LYS A 130 -2.04 -17.05 -2.57
N ALA A 131 -0.95 -17.80 -2.62
CA ALA A 131 0.09 -17.58 -3.62
C ALA A 131 -0.53 -17.56 -5.03
N GLY A 132 -0.17 -16.55 -5.82
CA GLY A 132 -0.71 -16.30 -7.15
C GLY A 132 -1.91 -15.36 -7.21
N ASP A 133 -2.51 -14.96 -6.08
CA ASP A 133 -3.52 -13.90 -6.05
C ASP A 133 -2.93 -12.60 -6.60
N VAL A 134 -3.70 -11.87 -7.40
CA VAL A 134 -3.23 -10.71 -8.14
C VAL A 134 -3.62 -9.41 -7.43
N LEU A 135 -2.63 -8.52 -7.26
CA LEU A 135 -2.84 -7.17 -6.78
C LEU A 135 -3.23 -6.25 -7.94
N GLU A 136 -4.31 -5.50 -7.80
CA GLU A 136 -4.69 -4.46 -8.75
C GLU A 136 -4.18 -3.11 -8.25
N LEU A 137 -3.51 -2.33 -9.12
CA LEU A 137 -2.96 -1.01 -8.80
C LEU A 137 -3.83 0.11 -9.38
N HIS A 138 -4.15 1.12 -8.57
CA HIS A 138 -4.83 2.35 -8.95
C HIS A 138 -4.02 3.52 -8.38
N LEU A 139 -2.96 3.92 -9.09
CA LEU A 139 -1.94 4.85 -8.60
C LEU A 139 -2.05 6.27 -9.22
N ASP A 140 -3.08 6.51 -10.05
CA ASP A 140 -3.31 7.78 -10.77
C ASP A 140 -4.14 8.77 -9.94
#